data_0d3e1df54c483e94ad1f6fba43799921
#
_entry.id   0d3e1df54c483e94ad1f6fba43799921
#
_cell.length_a   1.000
_cell.length_b   1.000
_cell.length_c   1.000
_cell.angle_alpha   90.00
_cell.angle_beta   90.00
_cell.angle_gamma   90.00
#
_symmetry.space_group_name_H-M   'P 1'
#
loop_
_entity.id
_entity.type
_entity.pdbx_description
1 polymer ?
#
loop_
_entity_poly.entity_id
_entity_poly.type
_entity_poly.pdbx_seq_one_letter_code
_entity_poly.pdbx_strand_id
1 'polypeptide(L)'
;MKTLLTAALIALAIPAFAADAPAGKVLSEEGKVFHNTNGTVVRKALKSGEKIDRHNHEGEDIIFNVMSGKITVTLNDGEVHELNAGDTLVFNGKNYISAVAGADTVVVITLVKE
;
A
#
# COMPACT_ATOMS: atom_id res chain seq x y z
N MET A 1 -41.95 2.26 2.58
CA MET A 1 -41.47 2.60 2.58
C MET A 1 -40.98 3.03 2.73
N LYS A 2 -40.97 2.78 2.71
CA LYS A 2 -40.29 3.22 2.91
C LYS A 2 -39.55 3.83 3.04
N THR A 3 -39.52 3.84 3.13
CA THR A 3 -38.71 4.54 3.28
C THR A 3 -38.14 5.13 3.48
N LEU A 4 -38.19 5.07 3.61
CA LEU A 4 -37.49 5.80 3.79
C LEU A 4 -37.04 6.27 4.06
N LEU A 5 -37.12 6.21 4.19
CA LEU A 5 -36.54 6.94 4.44
C LEU A 5 -35.97 7.23 4.82
N THR A 6 -35.94 6.91 5.06
CA THR A 6 -35.22 7.41 5.42
C THR A 6 -34.42 7.77 5.51
N ALA A 7 -34.29 7.50 5.45
CA ALA A 7 -33.37 7.96 5.50
C ALA A 7 -32.82 8.63 5.38
N ALA A 8 -32.91 8.70 5.32
CA ALA A 8 -32.28 9.45 5.17
C ALA A 8 -31.97 10.21 5.54
N LEU A 9 -32.06 10.18 6.12
CA LEU A 9 -31.60 11.05 6.48
C LEU A 9 -30.91 11.32 6.79
N ILE A 10 -30.71 10.90 7.04
CA ILE A 10 -29.94 11.28 7.35
C ILE A 10 -29.19 11.82 7.14
N ALA A 11 -29.05 11.67 6.99
CA ALA A 11 -28.14 12.20 6.84
C ALA A 11 -27.96 13.25 6.80
N LEU A 12 -28.36 13.53 7.03
CA LEU A 12 -28.07 14.51 7.16
C LEU A 12 -27.63 15.15 7.83
N ALA A 13 -27.89 14.93 8.21
CA ALA A 13 -27.57 15.64 8.93
C ALA A 13 -26.51 15.69 9.42
N ILE A 14 -26.08 15.38 9.55
CA ILE A 14 -25.14 15.49 10.08
C ILE A 14 -24.34 16.31 9.70
N PRO A 15 -24.48 16.73 9.26
CA PRO A 15 -23.63 17.46 8.86
C PRO A 15 -23.14 18.53 9.59
N ALA A 16 -23.79 18.99 10.30
CA ALA A 16 -23.33 20.09 10.98
C ALA A 16 -22.11 19.87 11.68
N PHE A 17 -21.86 18.70 11.88
CA PHE A 17 -20.71 18.42 12.59
C PHE A 17 -19.54 18.40 11.73
N ALA A 18 -19.75 18.74 10.54
CA ALA A 18 -18.66 18.81 9.62
C ALA A 18 -17.62 19.83 10.01
N ALA A 19 -17.91 20.68 10.93
CA ALA A 19 -16.92 21.60 11.40
C ALA A 19 -15.71 20.89 11.98
N ASP A 20 -15.87 19.70 12.47
CA ASP A 20 -14.75 18.97 13.03
C ASP A 20 -14.16 18.03 12.01
N ALA A 21 -12.89 18.18 11.73
CA ALA A 21 -12.20 17.29 10.82
C ALA A 21 -12.14 15.88 11.42
N PRO A 22 -12.30 14.86 10.61
CA PRO A 22 -12.13 13.49 11.10
C PRO A 22 -10.71 13.26 11.58
N ALA A 23 -10.57 12.45 12.60
CA ALA A 23 -9.26 12.11 13.13
C ALA A 23 -8.48 11.18 12.21
N GLY A 24 -9.16 10.39 11.39
CA GLY A 24 -8.53 9.44 10.50
C GLY A 24 -8.81 9.73 9.05
N LYS A 25 -7.99 9.13 8.18
CA LYS A 25 -8.13 9.29 6.73
C LYS A 25 -7.97 7.92 6.08
N VAL A 26 -8.90 7.57 5.20
CA VAL A 26 -8.84 6.32 4.47
C VAL A 26 -8.31 6.61 3.07
N LEU A 27 -7.23 5.91 2.70
CA LEU A 27 -6.61 6.06 1.39
C LEU A 27 -6.60 4.69 0.71
N SER A 28 -7.13 4.65 -0.50
CA SER A 28 -7.24 3.40 -1.24
C SER A 28 -6.70 3.50 -2.65
N GLU A 29 -6.03 4.61 -2.99
CA GLU A 29 -5.53 4.84 -4.33
C GLU A 29 -4.04 4.66 -4.41
N GLU A 30 -3.54 4.42 -5.60
CA GLU A 30 -2.12 4.30 -5.87
C GLU A 30 -1.39 5.58 -5.54
N GLY A 31 -0.14 5.45 -5.13
CA GLY A 31 0.75 6.57 -4.90
C GLY A 31 1.23 6.64 -3.47
N LYS A 32 1.85 7.75 -3.12
CA LYS A 32 2.29 8.00 -1.77
C LYS A 32 1.07 8.27 -0.91
N VAL A 33 0.81 7.38 0.03
CA VAL A 33 -0.35 7.53 0.91
C VAL A 33 0.03 8.18 2.23
N PHE A 34 1.33 8.21 2.55
CA PHE A 34 1.83 8.89 3.74
C PHE A 34 3.29 9.24 3.56
N HIS A 35 3.69 10.39 4.08
CA HIS A 35 5.09 10.81 4.04
C HIS A 35 5.38 11.77 5.19
N ASN A 36 6.50 11.56 5.86
CA ASN A 36 7.05 12.51 6.83
C ASN A 36 8.56 12.34 6.86
N THR A 37 9.23 13.00 7.82
CA THR A 37 10.68 12.94 7.90
C THR A 37 11.22 11.56 8.31
N ASN A 38 10.36 10.69 8.80
CA ASN A 38 10.78 9.35 9.26
C ASN A 38 10.53 8.27 8.22
N GLY A 39 9.70 8.52 7.23
CA GLY A 39 9.42 7.50 6.25
C GLY A 39 8.30 7.82 5.29
N THR A 40 7.99 6.85 4.48
CA THR A 40 7.00 6.98 3.40
C THR A 40 6.24 5.68 3.27
N VAL A 41 4.94 5.76 2.99
CA VAL A 41 4.13 4.60 2.66
C VAL A 41 3.60 4.79 1.24
N VAL A 42 3.79 3.78 0.41
CA VAL A 42 3.38 3.81 -1.00
C VAL A 42 2.43 2.65 -1.26
N ARG A 43 1.33 2.93 -1.92
CA ARG A 43 0.41 1.89 -2.38
C ARG A 43 0.58 1.74 -3.88
N LYS A 44 0.74 0.51 -4.35
CA LYS A 44 1.02 0.25 -5.75
C LYS A 44 0.14 -0.88 -6.25
N ALA A 45 -0.48 -0.67 -7.40
CA ALA A 45 -1.28 -1.69 -8.07
C ALA A 45 -0.54 -2.11 -9.33
N LEU A 46 -0.36 -3.41 -9.49
CA LEU A 46 0.31 -3.97 -10.67
C LEU A 46 -0.63 -4.95 -11.35
N LYS A 47 -0.67 -4.88 -12.66
CA LYS A 47 -1.37 -5.89 -13.43
C LYS A 47 -0.48 -7.11 -13.60
N SER A 48 -1.11 -8.25 -13.83
CA SER A 48 -0.37 -9.50 -14.07
C SER A 48 0.73 -9.26 -15.11
N GLY A 49 1.94 -9.64 -14.77
CA GLY A 49 3.11 -9.48 -15.63
C GLY A 49 3.84 -8.16 -15.52
N GLU A 50 3.27 -7.17 -14.86
CA GLU A 50 3.96 -5.90 -14.66
C GLU A 50 5.10 -6.06 -13.68
N LYS A 51 6.10 -5.20 -13.83
CA LYS A 51 7.36 -5.33 -13.11
C LYS A 51 7.63 -4.11 -12.26
N ILE A 52 8.38 -4.34 -11.20
CA ILE A 52 9.08 -3.29 -10.48
C ILE A 52 10.54 -3.41 -10.91
N ASP A 53 11.07 -2.35 -11.51
CA ASP A 53 12.44 -2.36 -12.02
C ASP A 53 13.44 -2.39 -10.85
N ARG A 54 14.61 -2.97 -11.12
CA ARG A 54 15.63 -3.12 -10.11
C ARG A 54 16.10 -1.78 -9.58
N HIS A 55 16.03 -1.61 -8.27
CA HIS A 55 16.46 -0.39 -7.58
C HIS A 55 16.67 -0.67 -6.10
N ASN A 56 17.23 0.31 -5.38
CA ASN A 56 17.40 0.19 -3.93
C ASN A 56 17.02 1.51 -3.25
N HIS A 57 16.99 1.48 -1.93
CA HIS A 57 16.63 2.62 -1.08
C HIS A 57 17.61 2.68 0.09
N GLU A 58 18.83 3.11 -0.17
CA GLU A 58 19.85 3.21 0.87
C GLU A 58 19.39 4.13 2.00
N GLY A 59 19.66 3.73 3.23
CA GLY A 59 19.28 4.52 4.40
C GLY A 59 17.89 4.24 4.93
N GLU A 60 17.18 3.27 4.34
CA GLU A 60 15.82 2.94 4.76
C GLU A 60 15.66 1.44 4.93
N ASP A 61 14.78 1.06 5.86
CA ASP A 61 14.29 -0.32 5.94
C ASP A 61 12.99 -0.40 5.18
N ILE A 62 12.76 -1.53 4.53
CA ILE A 62 11.62 -1.73 3.66
C ILE A 62 10.70 -2.80 4.25
N ILE A 63 9.42 -2.46 4.34
CA ILE A 63 8.37 -3.41 4.73
C ILE A 63 7.44 -3.51 3.53
N PHE A 64 7.40 -4.69 2.91
CA PHE A 64 6.70 -4.92 1.66
C PHE A 64 5.52 -5.84 1.94
N ASN A 65 4.31 -5.30 1.92
CA ASN A 65 3.10 -6.05 2.24
C ASN A 65 2.31 -6.33 0.98
N VAL A 66 1.95 -7.60 0.76
CA VAL A 66 1.06 -7.97 -0.34
C VAL A 66 -0.36 -7.98 0.18
N MET A 67 -1.19 -7.08 -0.35
CA MET A 67 -2.58 -6.96 0.07
C MET A 67 -3.48 -7.91 -0.71
N SER A 68 -3.21 -8.09 -1.99
CA SER A 68 -3.98 -9.00 -2.85
C SER A 68 -3.09 -9.47 -3.98
N GLY A 69 -3.45 -10.60 -4.59
CA GLY A 69 -2.70 -11.17 -5.71
C GLY A 69 -1.49 -11.94 -5.27
N LYS A 70 -0.47 -11.96 -6.12
CA LYS A 70 0.80 -12.61 -5.83
C LYS A 70 1.91 -11.97 -6.65
N ILE A 71 3.11 -11.96 -6.11
CA ILE A 71 4.24 -11.28 -6.73
C ILE A 71 5.53 -12.03 -6.39
N THR A 72 6.41 -12.13 -7.35
CA THR A 72 7.73 -12.70 -7.15
C THR A 72 8.72 -11.56 -6.97
N VAL A 73 9.37 -11.50 -5.82
CA VAL A 73 10.35 -10.48 -5.49
C VAL A 73 11.72 -11.10 -5.49
N THR A 74 12.66 -10.45 -6.16
CA THR A 74 14.07 -10.88 -6.16
C THR A 74 14.89 -9.80 -5.47
N LEU A 75 15.63 -10.20 -4.44
CA LEU A 75 16.57 -9.33 -3.76
C LEU A 75 17.96 -9.59 -4.30
N ASN A 76 18.65 -8.53 -4.65
CA ASN A 76 19.97 -8.58 -5.28
C ASN A 76 19.89 -9.40 -6.57
N ASP A 77 20.73 -10.41 -6.74
CA ASP A 77 20.76 -11.13 -8.01
C ASP A 77 20.25 -12.56 -7.92
N GLY A 78 19.78 -12.99 -6.76
CA GLY A 78 19.41 -14.39 -6.65
C GLY A 78 18.52 -14.80 -5.50
N GLU A 79 18.21 -13.90 -4.59
CA GLU A 79 17.32 -14.26 -3.47
C GLU A 79 15.87 -14.03 -3.89
N VAL A 80 15.17 -15.12 -4.21
CA VAL A 80 13.81 -15.07 -4.77
C VAL A 80 12.79 -15.40 -3.70
N HIS A 81 11.77 -14.56 -3.58
CA HIS A 81 10.64 -14.76 -2.67
C HIS A 81 9.35 -14.69 -3.45
N GLU A 82 8.53 -15.73 -3.32
CA GLU A 82 7.18 -15.72 -3.89
C GLU A 82 6.22 -15.33 -2.79
N LEU A 83 5.56 -14.20 -2.97
CA LEU A 83 4.69 -13.63 -1.94
C LEU A 83 3.24 -13.70 -2.39
N ASN A 84 2.39 -14.11 -1.47
CA ASN A 84 0.96 -14.18 -1.69
C ASN A 84 0.25 -13.15 -0.81
N ALA A 85 -1.02 -12.93 -1.07
CA ALA A 85 -1.81 -12.00 -0.27
C ALA A 85 -1.67 -12.32 1.21
N GLY A 86 -1.36 -11.31 2.00
CA GLY A 86 -1.13 -11.43 3.43
C GLY A 86 0.33 -11.59 3.83
N ASP A 87 1.23 -11.83 2.87
CA ASP A 87 2.64 -11.97 3.19
C ASP A 87 3.32 -10.62 3.33
N THR A 88 4.33 -10.57 4.18
CA THR A 88 5.16 -9.40 4.39
C THR A 88 6.62 -9.78 4.25
N LEU A 89 7.35 -9.05 3.43
CA LEU A 89 8.79 -9.20 3.28
C LEU A 89 9.46 -7.97 3.86
N VAL A 90 10.44 -8.20 4.74
CA VAL A 90 11.19 -7.09 5.38
C VAL A 90 12.64 -7.22 4.99
N PHE A 91 13.24 -6.13 4.54
CA PHE A 91 14.66 -6.14 4.19
C PHE A 91 15.23 -4.72 4.28
N ASN A 92 16.55 -4.64 4.42
CA ASN A 92 17.22 -3.35 4.42
C ASN A 92 17.35 -2.82 3.00
N GLY A 93 17.07 -1.54 2.83
CA GLY A 93 17.02 -0.91 1.51
C GLY A 93 18.36 -0.80 0.80
N LYS A 94 19.46 -1.18 1.45
CA LYS A 94 20.73 -1.27 0.70
C LYS A 94 20.68 -2.41 -0.32
N ASN A 95 19.79 -3.38 -0.13
CA ASN A 95 19.62 -4.48 -1.05
C ASN A 95 18.77 -4.04 -2.23
N TYR A 96 19.11 -4.50 -3.41
CA TYR A 96 18.35 -4.19 -4.61
C TYR A 96 17.13 -5.09 -4.70
N ILE A 97 16.01 -4.50 -5.08
CA ILE A 97 14.77 -5.23 -5.28
C ILE A 97 14.35 -5.13 -6.73
N SER A 98 13.83 -6.22 -7.25
CA SER A 98 13.03 -6.24 -8.48
C SER A 98 11.87 -7.19 -8.25
N ALA A 99 10.81 -7.04 -9.02
CA ALA A 99 9.63 -7.88 -8.83
C ALA A 99 8.82 -8.03 -10.11
N VAL A 100 8.04 -9.10 -10.16
CA VAL A 100 7.11 -9.36 -11.27
C VAL A 100 5.80 -9.83 -10.67
N ALA A 101 4.72 -9.17 -11.00
CA ALA A 101 3.39 -9.56 -10.54
C ALA A 101 2.94 -10.83 -11.25
N GLY A 102 2.54 -11.85 -10.49
CA GLY A 102 2.06 -13.11 -11.07
C GLY A 102 0.55 -13.11 -11.29
N ALA A 103 -0.13 -12.06 -10.86
CA ALA A 103 -1.55 -11.82 -11.02
C ALA A 103 -1.76 -10.33 -10.81
N ASP A 104 -2.98 -9.84 -10.95
CA ASP A 104 -3.28 -8.46 -10.56
C ASP A 104 -3.02 -8.38 -9.05
N THR A 105 -2.19 -7.45 -8.65
CA THR A 105 -1.62 -7.41 -7.30
C THR A 105 -1.65 -6.01 -6.73
N VAL A 106 -1.96 -5.90 -5.45
CA VAL A 106 -1.85 -4.64 -4.72
C VAL A 106 -0.86 -4.86 -3.60
N VAL A 107 0.13 -3.96 -3.52
CA VAL A 107 1.13 -4.00 -2.46
C VAL A 107 1.14 -2.65 -1.73
N VAL A 108 1.49 -2.70 -0.45
CA VAL A 108 1.73 -1.50 0.34
C VAL A 108 3.17 -1.59 0.83
N ILE A 109 3.96 -0.60 0.48
CA ILE A 109 5.39 -0.59 0.76
C ILE A 109 5.67 0.54 1.74
N THR A 110 6.26 0.19 2.88
CA THR A 110 6.64 1.16 3.89
C THR A 110 8.15 1.30 3.90
N LEU A 111 8.63 2.53 3.79
CA LEU A 111 10.05 2.84 3.82
C LEU A 111 10.30 3.62 5.10
N VAL A 112 11.12 3.09 5.98
CA VAL A 112 11.38 3.68 7.28
C VAL A 112 12.84 4.08 7.35
N LYS A 113 13.12 5.33 7.67
CA LYS A 113 14.50 5.79 7.79
C LYS A 113 15.22 5.09 8.92
N GLU A 114 16.44 4.72 8.67
CA GLU A 114 17.31 4.11 9.68
C GLU A 114 17.74 5.13 10.73
#